data_101de22963d6e4515ec0a480e63d7567
#
_entry.id   101de22963d6e4515ec0a480e63d7567
#
_cell.length_a   1.000
_cell.length_b   1.000
_cell.length_c   1.000
_cell.angle_alpha   90.00
_cell.angle_beta   90.00
_cell.angle_gamma   90.00
#
_symmetry.space_group_name_H-M   'P 1'
#
loop_
_entity.id
_entity.type
_entity.pdbx_description
1 polymer ?
#
loop_
_entity_poly.entity_id
_entity_poly.type
_entity_poly.pdbx_seq_one_letter_code
_entity_poly.pdbx_strand_id
1 'polypeptide(L)'
;MLKIKIKSLDDNAKMPFKAYEKDFCYDCVAISVKDLGSGYYEYGLGFSLQFSRDFQYKDITDMFDVSIDIRPRSSIWKTGMIFTNSVGTGDDGYTGEYKVMMYHIDNTKPKYEVGDKVCQIKVGLTPKVEFVAVSELSPTDRGANGYGSTGK
;
A
#
# COMPACT_ATOMS: atom_id res chain seq x y z
N MET A 1 5.23 -20.11 6.57
CA MET A 1 4.26 -19.12 6.01
C MET A 1 4.22 -17.92 6.93
N LEU A 2 4.32 -16.71 6.38
CA LEU A 2 4.22 -15.47 7.14
C LEU A 2 2.80 -15.31 7.71
N LYS A 3 2.67 -14.99 8.99
CA LYS A 3 1.38 -14.71 9.65
C LYS A 3 1.26 -13.23 9.95
N ILE A 4 0.19 -12.61 9.49
CA ILE A 4 -0.18 -11.24 9.82
C ILE A 4 -1.46 -11.31 10.63
N LYS A 5 -1.42 -10.75 11.84
CA LYS A 5 -2.61 -10.63 12.68
C LYS A 5 -3.48 -9.51 12.10
N ILE A 6 -4.76 -9.76 12.00
CA ILE A 6 -5.74 -8.76 11.58
C ILE A 6 -6.80 -8.64 12.65
N LYS A 7 -7.13 -7.41 13.00
CA LYS A 7 -8.22 -7.07 13.91
C LYS A 7 -9.31 -6.37 13.13
N SER A 8 -10.51 -6.92 13.13
CA SER A 8 -11.71 -6.22 12.66
C SER A 8 -12.03 -5.07 13.59
N LEU A 9 -12.30 -3.90 13.05
CA LEU A 9 -12.71 -2.69 13.76
C LEU A 9 -14.19 -2.37 13.52
N ASP A 10 -14.83 -3.10 12.60
CA ASP A 10 -16.23 -2.95 12.21
C ASP A 10 -16.78 -4.32 11.78
N ASP A 11 -18.05 -4.60 12.08
CA ASP A 11 -18.70 -5.87 11.78
C ASP A 11 -18.82 -6.14 10.26
N ASN A 12 -18.79 -5.08 9.44
CA ASN A 12 -18.80 -5.18 7.97
C ASN A 12 -17.41 -5.31 7.35
N ALA A 13 -16.34 -5.25 8.16
CA ALA A 13 -14.98 -5.36 7.67
C ALA A 13 -14.76 -6.71 6.97
N LYS A 14 -14.13 -6.66 5.81
CA LYS A 14 -13.79 -7.86 5.05
C LYS A 14 -12.28 -8.12 5.12
N MET A 15 -11.94 -9.39 5.34
CA MET A 15 -10.55 -9.82 5.26
C MET A 15 -10.01 -9.54 3.86
N PRO A 16 -8.78 -9.02 3.71
CA PRO A 16 -8.13 -8.94 2.41
C PRO A 16 -8.08 -10.32 1.73
N PHE A 17 -8.42 -10.40 0.46
CA PHE A 17 -8.55 -11.67 -0.24
C PHE A 17 -7.97 -11.61 -1.66
N LYS A 18 -7.57 -12.75 -2.16
CA LYS A 18 -7.10 -12.91 -3.55
C LYS A 18 -8.27 -13.30 -4.44
N ALA A 19 -8.33 -12.73 -5.65
CA ALA A 19 -9.28 -13.16 -6.68
C ALA A 19 -8.86 -14.51 -7.27
N TYR A 20 -7.54 -14.72 -7.46
CA TYR A 20 -6.95 -15.95 -7.92
C TYR A 20 -5.79 -16.36 -7.01
N GLU A 21 -5.59 -17.66 -6.82
CA GLU A 21 -4.57 -18.20 -5.89
C GLU A 21 -3.16 -17.65 -6.14
N LYS A 22 -2.81 -17.45 -7.42
CA LYS A 22 -1.48 -16.97 -7.83
C LYS A 22 -1.33 -15.45 -7.83
N ASP A 23 -2.35 -14.69 -7.45
CA ASP A 23 -2.23 -13.24 -7.32
C ASP A 23 -1.23 -12.87 -6.21
N PHE A 24 -0.43 -11.84 -6.43
CA PHE A 24 0.49 -11.33 -5.41
C PHE A 24 -0.18 -10.38 -4.43
N CYS A 25 -1.27 -9.73 -4.85
CA CYS A 25 -1.98 -8.74 -4.06
C CYS A 25 -3.30 -9.30 -3.53
N TYR A 26 -3.75 -8.69 -2.44
CA TYR A 26 -5.03 -9.00 -1.79
C TYR A 26 -5.97 -7.80 -1.98
N ASP A 27 -7.12 -8.02 -2.57
CA ASP A 27 -8.17 -7.00 -2.71
C ASP A 27 -8.71 -6.57 -1.34
N CYS A 28 -8.97 -5.28 -1.18
CA CYS A 28 -9.57 -4.69 0.00
C CYS A 28 -10.84 -3.94 -0.38
N VAL A 29 -11.88 -4.13 0.41
CA VAL A 29 -13.21 -3.54 0.23
C VAL A 29 -13.38 -2.35 1.16
N ALA A 30 -13.91 -1.24 0.64
CA ALA A 30 -14.33 -0.12 1.48
C ALA A 30 -15.58 -0.46 2.28
N ILE A 31 -15.56 -0.18 3.58
CA ILE A 31 -16.72 -0.27 4.46
C ILE A 31 -17.28 1.09 4.83
N SER A 32 -16.51 2.14 4.59
CA SER A 32 -16.92 3.51 4.79
C SER A 32 -16.32 4.42 3.74
N VAL A 33 -16.99 5.53 3.48
CA VAL A 33 -16.50 6.64 2.65
C VAL A 33 -16.81 7.95 3.35
N LYS A 34 -15.81 8.81 3.42
CA LYS A 34 -15.94 10.16 3.96
C LYS A 34 -15.54 11.17 2.89
N ASP A 35 -16.45 12.06 2.55
CA ASP A 35 -16.16 13.22 1.72
C ASP A 35 -15.44 14.28 2.57
N LEU A 36 -14.24 14.64 2.15
CA LEU A 36 -13.40 15.64 2.82
C LEU A 36 -13.49 17.03 2.16
N GLY A 37 -14.31 17.15 1.13
CA GLY A 37 -14.44 18.36 0.32
C GLY A 37 -13.35 18.46 -0.76
N SER A 38 -13.56 19.41 -1.68
CA SER A 38 -12.63 19.70 -2.79
C SER A 38 -12.25 18.50 -3.64
N GLY A 39 -13.09 17.46 -3.71
CA GLY A 39 -12.85 16.25 -4.48
C GLY A 39 -12.03 15.17 -3.75
N TYR A 40 -11.68 15.34 -2.49
CA TYR A 40 -10.97 14.34 -1.69
C TYR A 40 -11.92 13.43 -0.94
N TYR A 41 -11.61 12.13 -0.94
CA TYR A 41 -12.37 11.09 -0.28
C TYR A 41 -11.45 10.16 0.52
N GLU A 42 -11.87 9.85 1.75
CA GLU A 42 -11.24 8.83 2.60
C GLU A 42 -12.10 7.57 2.57
N TYR A 43 -11.51 6.43 2.25
CA TYR A 43 -12.15 5.12 2.27
C TYR A 43 -11.57 4.30 3.42
N GLY A 44 -12.40 3.94 4.39
CA GLY A 44 -12.04 3.05 5.49
C GLY A 44 -12.18 1.59 5.10
N LEU A 45 -11.22 0.76 5.53
CA LEU A 45 -11.22 -0.67 5.26
C LEU A 45 -11.74 -1.49 6.45
N GLY A 46 -11.92 -0.85 7.61
CA GLY A 46 -12.49 -1.46 8.83
C GLY A 46 -11.59 -2.47 9.52
N PHE A 47 -10.31 -2.50 9.22
CA PHE A 47 -9.39 -3.40 9.90
C PHE A 47 -8.05 -2.72 10.21
N SER A 48 -7.36 -3.27 11.20
CA SER A 48 -5.97 -2.97 11.51
C SER A 48 -5.12 -4.23 11.39
N LEU A 49 -3.82 -4.05 11.17
CA LEU A 49 -2.86 -5.14 10.99
C LEU A 49 -1.75 -5.06 12.03
N GLN A 50 -1.21 -6.21 12.39
CA GLN A 50 0.00 -6.34 13.19
C GLN A 50 0.83 -7.50 12.65
N PHE A 51 2.09 -7.24 12.38
CA PHE A 51 3.01 -8.27 11.96
C PHE A 51 3.38 -9.15 13.15
N SER A 52 3.33 -10.48 12.96
CA SER A 52 3.83 -11.40 13.97
C SER A 52 5.32 -11.59 13.76
N ARG A 53 6.11 -11.33 14.79
CA ARG A 53 7.54 -11.61 14.81
C ARG A 53 7.84 -13.07 15.21
N ASP A 54 6.81 -13.89 15.43
CA ASP A 54 6.93 -15.32 15.74
C ASP A 54 7.25 -16.11 14.44
N PHE A 55 8.38 -15.82 13.83
CA PHE A 55 8.80 -16.52 12.64
C PHE A 55 9.59 -17.78 12.98
N GLN A 56 9.28 -18.87 12.28
CA GLN A 56 10.12 -20.07 12.25
C GLN A 56 11.47 -19.85 11.52
N TYR A 57 11.67 -18.68 10.92
CA TYR A 57 12.85 -18.30 10.13
C TYR A 57 13.53 -17.07 10.75
N LYS A 58 14.27 -17.31 11.82
CA LYS A 58 15.00 -16.25 12.54
C LYS A 58 15.95 -15.47 11.60
N ASP A 59 16.59 -16.18 10.67
CA ASP A 59 17.55 -15.59 9.74
C ASP A 59 16.95 -14.55 8.78
N ILE A 60 15.67 -14.70 8.39
CA ILE A 60 14.99 -13.71 7.52
C ILE A 60 14.62 -12.45 8.31
N THR A 61 14.18 -12.60 9.57
CA THR A 61 13.81 -11.45 10.40
C THR A 61 14.98 -10.59 10.84
N ASP A 62 16.20 -11.15 10.82
CA ASP A 62 17.41 -10.40 11.15
C ASP A 62 17.82 -9.47 9.99
N MET A 63 17.48 -9.82 8.74
CA MET A 63 17.87 -9.08 7.55
C MET A 63 16.74 -8.26 6.90
N PHE A 64 15.48 -8.61 7.16
CA PHE A 64 14.32 -8.00 6.51
C PHE A 64 13.23 -7.64 7.51
N ASP A 65 12.58 -6.52 7.26
CA ASP A 65 11.30 -6.19 7.85
C ASP A 65 10.15 -6.52 6.88
N VAL A 66 8.95 -6.71 7.42
CA VAL A 66 7.75 -6.91 6.61
C VAL A 66 7.12 -5.54 6.36
N SER A 67 6.78 -5.26 5.12
CA SER A 67 6.05 -4.06 4.74
C SER A 67 4.74 -4.41 4.04
N ILE A 68 3.78 -3.50 4.10
CA ILE A 68 2.55 -3.55 3.33
C ILE A 68 2.50 -2.34 2.41
N ASP A 69 2.43 -2.60 1.12
CA ASP A 69 2.12 -1.59 0.12
C ASP A 69 0.63 -1.57 -0.16
N ILE A 70 0.01 -0.42 -0.02
CA ILE A 70 -1.37 -0.16 -0.44
C ILE A 70 -1.31 0.43 -1.83
N ARG A 71 -1.90 -0.26 -2.79
CA ARG A 71 -1.80 0.04 -4.22
C ARG A 71 -3.17 0.22 -4.86
N PRO A 72 -3.28 1.05 -5.89
CA PRO A 72 -4.48 1.07 -6.72
C PRO A 72 -4.66 -0.28 -7.40
N ARG A 73 -5.91 -0.65 -7.67
CA ARG A 73 -6.24 -1.78 -8.53
C ARG A 73 -6.04 -1.41 -9.99
N SER A 74 -5.75 -2.38 -10.83
CA SER A 74 -5.60 -2.17 -12.27
C SER A 74 -6.85 -1.55 -12.93
N SER A 75 -8.04 -1.76 -12.33
CA SER A 75 -9.31 -1.23 -12.82
C SER A 75 -9.60 0.22 -12.42
N ILE A 76 -8.71 0.88 -11.65
CA ILE A 76 -8.93 2.27 -11.19
C ILE A 76 -9.19 3.26 -12.34
N TRP A 77 -8.63 3.03 -13.52
CA TRP A 77 -8.83 3.87 -14.70
C TRP A 77 -10.29 3.94 -15.18
N LYS A 78 -11.13 2.96 -14.78
CA LYS A 78 -12.59 2.96 -15.07
C LYS A 78 -13.36 3.92 -14.19
N THR A 79 -12.76 4.35 -13.09
CA THR A 79 -13.31 5.35 -12.17
C THR A 79 -12.69 6.71 -12.45
N GLY A 80 -13.29 7.78 -11.93
CA GLY A 80 -12.67 9.10 -11.93
C GLY A 80 -11.68 9.30 -10.79
N MET A 81 -11.23 8.24 -10.10
CA MET A 81 -10.44 8.33 -8.89
C MET A 81 -8.95 8.11 -9.13
N ILE A 82 -8.13 8.81 -8.38
CA ILE A 82 -6.68 8.56 -8.26
C ILE A 82 -6.28 8.47 -6.78
N PHE A 83 -5.26 7.70 -6.50
CA PHE A 83 -4.64 7.67 -5.17
C PHE A 83 -3.85 8.96 -4.94
N THR A 84 -3.99 9.57 -3.75
CA THR A 84 -3.23 10.78 -3.40
C THR A 84 -1.87 10.48 -2.79
N ASN A 85 -1.67 9.27 -2.28
CA ASN A 85 -0.41 8.81 -1.67
C ASN A 85 0.03 7.44 -2.25
N SER A 86 0.06 7.31 -3.56
CA SER A 86 0.54 6.08 -4.21
C SER A 86 2.09 6.06 -4.26
N VAL A 87 2.75 5.04 -3.75
CA VAL A 87 2.27 3.84 -3.07
C VAL A 87 2.16 4.16 -1.58
N GLY A 88 1.00 3.86 -0.96
CA GLY A 88 0.87 3.96 0.49
C GLY A 88 1.63 2.81 1.15
N THR A 89 2.39 3.10 2.20
CA THR A 89 3.13 2.08 2.95
C THR A 89 2.57 1.97 4.36
N GLY A 90 2.24 0.76 4.78
CA GLY A 90 1.86 0.45 6.15
C GLY A 90 3.09 0.00 6.93
N ASP A 91 3.43 0.77 7.97
CA ASP A 91 4.55 0.50 8.85
C ASP A 91 4.24 -0.61 9.86
N ASP A 92 5.25 -1.36 10.29
CA ASP A 92 5.11 -2.45 11.28
C ASP A 92 4.50 -1.97 12.62
N GLY A 93 4.83 -0.74 13.02
CA GLY A 93 4.31 -0.15 14.26
C GLY A 93 2.88 0.42 14.15
N TYR A 94 2.30 0.49 12.95
CA TYR A 94 0.98 1.08 12.76
C TYR A 94 -0.14 0.07 13.03
N THR A 95 -0.91 0.32 14.08
CA THR A 95 -2.05 -0.51 14.51
C THR A 95 -3.41 0.18 14.39
N GLY A 96 -3.45 1.33 13.75
CA GLY A 96 -4.70 2.04 13.42
C GLY A 96 -5.46 1.40 12.26
N GLU A 97 -6.64 1.95 11.97
CA GLU A 97 -7.42 1.52 10.81
C GLU A 97 -6.68 1.80 9.51
N TYR A 98 -6.58 0.80 8.63
CA TYR A 98 -6.08 1.00 7.28
C TYR A 98 -7.13 1.70 6.44
N LYS A 99 -6.70 2.80 5.80
CA LYS A 99 -7.54 3.67 4.97
C LYS A 99 -6.82 4.04 3.68
N VAL A 100 -7.57 4.45 2.69
CA VAL A 100 -7.01 5.01 1.45
C VAL A 100 -7.59 6.39 1.17
N MET A 101 -6.71 7.29 0.78
CA MET A 101 -7.06 8.65 0.37
C MET A 101 -7.05 8.74 -1.16
N MET A 102 -8.13 9.25 -1.71
CA MET A 102 -8.29 9.39 -3.15
C MET A 102 -8.76 10.79 -3.51
N TYR A 103 -8.46 11.19 -4.73
CA TYR A 103 -8.97 12.41 -5.34
C TYR A 103 -9.81 12.05 -6.56
N HIS A 104 -11.00 12.64 -6.68
CA HIS A 104 -11.90 12.47 -7.82
C HIS A 104 -11.54 13.50 -8.88
N ILE A 105 -10.75 13.10 -9.86
CA ILE A 105 -10.20 13.97 -10.91
C ILE A 105 -11.14 14.14 -12.10
N ASP A 106 -12.03 13.17 -12.35
CA ASP A 106 -12.93 13.14 -13.50
C ASP A 106 -14.37 12.87 -13.06
N ASN A 107 -15.15 13.95 -12.91
CA ASN A 107 -16.55 13.89 -12.47
C ASN A 107 -17.49 13.25 -13.51
N THR A 108 -17.04 12.97 -14.71
CA THR A 108 -17.84 12.27 -15.73
C THR A 108 -17.82 10.75 -15.52
N LYS A 109 -16.92 10.26 -14.66
CA LYS A 109 -16.80 8.86 -14.29
C LYS A 109 -17.24 8.63 -12.84
N PRO A 110 -17.66 7.40 -12.51
CA PRO A 110 -18.07 7.07 -11.15
C PRO A 110 -16.90 7.15 -10.18
N LYS A 111 -17.17 7.51 -8.94
CA LYS A 111 -16.27 7.25 -7.80
C LYS A 111 -16.55 5.86 -7.22
N TYR A 112 -15.68 5.40 -6.33
CA TYR A 112 -15.94 4.20 -5.54
C TYR A 112 -17.02 4.46 -4.48
N GLU A 113 -17.79 3.41 -4.18
CA GLU A 113 -18.81 3.40 -3.14
C GLU A 113 -18.47 2.36 -2.05
N VAL A 114 -19.18 2.41 -0.93
CA VAL A 114 -19.09 1.36 0.10
C VAL A 114 -19.44 0.01 -0.51
N GLY A 115 -18.63 -1.01 -0.24
CA GLY A 115 -18.75 -2.34 -0.83
C GLY A 115 -17.86 -2.57 -2.05
N ASP A 116 -17.31 -1.51 -2.64
CA ASP A 116 -16.38 -1.65 -3.75
C ASP A 116 -14.99 -2.11 -3.30
N LYS A 117 -14.29 -2.81 -4.18
CA LYS A 117 -12.87 -3.12 -4.04
C LYS A 117 -12.05 -1.88 -4.40
N VAL A 118 -11.68 -1.10 -3.42
CA VAL A 118 -11.06 0.23 -3.62
C VAL A 118 -9.56 0.19 -3.81
N CYS A 119 -8.90 -0.81 -3.21
CA CYS A 119 -7.46 -0.96 -3.29
C CYS A 119 -7.05 -2.42 -3.22
N GLN A 120 -5.76 -2.65 -3.29
CA GLN A 120 -5.15 -3.94 -3.03
C GLN A 120 -3.90 -3.75 -2.17
N ILE A 121 -3.62 -4.70 -1.29
CA ILE A 121 -2.40 -4.72 -0.50
C ILE A 121 -1.44 -5.77 -1.04
N LYS A 122 -0.15 -5.44 -1.02
CA LYS A 122 0.95 -6.35 -1.30
C LYS A 122 1.84 -6.44 -0.06
N VAL A 123 2.06 -7.65 0.40
CA VAL A 123 3.05 -7.91 1.45
C VAL A 123 4.41 -8.06 0.81
N GLY A 124 5.40 -7.36 1.34
CA GLY A 124 6.78 -7.40 0.87
C GLY A 124 7.76 -7.63 2.01
N LEU A 125 8.98 -8.02 1.65
CA LEU A 125 10.13 -8.01 2.55
C LEU A 125 10.97 -6.79 2.18
N THR A 126 11.25 -5.95 3.16
CA THR A 126 12.06 -4.74 3.03
C THR A 126 13.39 -4.98 3.74
N PRO A 127 14.53 -4.92 3.05
CA PRO A 127 15.81 -5.11 3.69
C PRO A 127 16.05 -4.04 4.76
N LYS A 128 16.62 -4.44 5.89
CA LYS A 128 17.14 -3.49 6.86
C LYS A 128 18.35 -2.79 6.25
N VAL A 129 18.39 -1.48 6.33
CA VAL A 129 19.46 -0.67 5.74
C VAL A 129 20.07 0.25 6.78
N GLU A 130 21.38 0.48 6.65
CA GLU A 130 22.12 1.50 7.38
C GLU A 130 22.62 2.55 6.39
N PHE A 131 22.32 3.82 6.65
CA PHE A 131 22.85 4.92 5.86
C PHE A 131 24.16 5.39 6.46
N VAL A 132 25.26 5.18 5.72
CA VAL A 132 26.59 5.60 6.14
C VAL A 132 26.97 6.90 5.42
N ALA A 133 27.21 7.97 6.20
CA ALA A 133 27.66 9.24 5.65
C ALA A 133 29.10 9.11 5.16
N VAL A 134 29.33 9.51 3.91
CA VAL A 134 30.66 9.55 3.29
C VAL A 134 30.90 10.93 2.68
N SER A 135 32.16 11.33 2.56
CA SER A 135 32.55 12.61 1.93
C SER A 135 32.40 12.57 0.40
N GLU A 136 32.59 11.40 -0.20
CA GLU A 136 32.56 11.19 -1.64
C GLU A 136 31.95 9.84 -2.00
N LEU A 137 31.29 9.79 -3.14
CA LEU A 137 30.81 8.54 -3.74
C LEU A 137 31.79 8.09 -4.83
N SER A 138 31.89 6.78 -5.02
CA SER A 138 32.67 6.23 -6.12
C SER A 138 32.13 6.72 -7.47
N PRO A 139 33.01 7.09 -8.43
CA PRO A 139 32.58 7.51 -9.75
C PRO A 139 31.89 6.36 -10.49
N THR A 140 30.90 6.72 -11.32
CA THR A 140 30.18 5.78 -12.20
C THR A 140 30.06 6.39 -13.59
N ASP A 141 29.86 5.57 -14.63
CA ASP A 141 29.66 6.03 -16.01
C ASP A 141 28.46 6.98 -16.14
N ARG A 142 27.43 6.82 -15.33
CA ARG A 142 26.26 7.69 -15.30
C ARG A 142 26.54 9.01 -14.54
N GLY A 143 27.34 8.99 -13.52
CA GLY A 143 27.63 10.16 -12.67
C GLY A 143 26.36 10.82 -12.14
N ALA A 144 26.29 12.14 -12.24
CA ALA A 144 25.16 12.96 -11.80
C ALA A 144 24.06 13.11 -12.86
N ASN A 145 24.12 12.41 -13.97
CA ASN A 145 23.15 12.50 -15.06
C ASN A 145 21.78 11.97 -14.63
N GLY A 146 20.79 12.84 -14.55
CA GLY A 146 19.42 12.56 -14.12
C GLY A 146 18.43 12.41 -15.29
N TYR A 147 17.31 13.12 -15.18
CA TYR A 147 16.19 13.03 -16.12
C TYR A 147 16.61 13.41 -17.57
N GLY A 148 16.25 12.53 -18.52
CA GLY A 148 16.50 12.78 -19.95
C GLY A 148 17.92 12.48 -20.43
N SER A 149 18.83 12.00 -19.55
CA SER A 149 20.21 11.71 -19.92
C SER A 149 20.38 10.55 -20.92
N THR A 150 19.36 9.70 -21.10
CA THR A 150 19.36 8.55 -22.03
C THR A 150 18.61 8.82 -23.33
N GLY A 151 18.20 10.07 -23.57
CA GLY A 151 17.45 10.49 -24.75
C GLY A 151 15.94 10.15 -24.66
N LYS A 152 15.21 10.54 -25.71
CA LYS A 152 13.81 10.14 -25.93
C LYS A 152 13.78 8.91 -26.82
#